data_5cee46d2df47fbb113f9cb5136f34438
#
_entry.id   5cee46d2df47fbb113f9cb5136f34438
#
_cell.length_a   1.000
_cell.length_b   1.000
_cell.length_c   1.000
_cell.angle_alpha   90.00
_cell.angle_beta   90.00
_cell.angle_gamma   90.00
#
_symmetry.space_group_name_H-M   'P 1'
#
loop_
_entity.id
_entity.type
_entity.pdbx_description
1 polymer ?
#
loop_
_entity_poly.entity_id
_entity_poly.type
_entity_poly.pdbx_seq_one_letter_code
_entity_poly.pdbx_strand_id
1 'polypeptide(L)'
;MKVAIRIAIASSILGIATFFLIQVPSIQDRIMMSVVSGMVNATDNLPKEDALSAAVCGSRSPIPSPGRAETCMLVKAGEEIFVVDIGDGSNANLQNWGIDYGSINAVLLTHLHSDHISDLPNLHQGAWILTGRKDKLKVYGPQGVATVTQGIEMAYGLDYGFRHEHHGDGIAPREYAGFDTHTIDLNEPVIYDNGDLKITAFKVIHEPIEPSVGYKFEYKGRSLVITGDTSYAQSVIDNGMDVDVLFHEAQANHMVDILQNFAA
;
A
#
# COMPACT_ATOMS: atom_id res chain seq x y z
N MET A 1 1.62 -26.55 53.19
CA MET A 1 2.77 -27.27 52.59
C MET A 1 2.32 -28.36 51.58
N LYS A 2 1.54 -29.37 51.97
CA LYS A 2 1.12 -30.49 51.10
C LYS A 2 0.35 -30.03 49.83
N VAL A 3 -0.50 -28.98 49.89
CA VAL A 3 -1.25 -28.47 48.75
C VAL A 3 -0.35 -27.76 47.74
N ALA A 4 0.60 -26.93 48.20
CA ALA A 4 1.56 -26.23 47.35
C ALA A 4 2.46 -27.22 46.58
N ILE A 5 2.90 -28.30 47.24
CA ILE A 5 3.70 -29.38 46.60
C ILE A 5 2.90 -30.09 45.51
N ARG A 6 1.64 -30.40 45.78
CA ARG A 6 0.74 -31.02 44.76
C ARG A 6 0.51 -30.12 43.54
N ILE A 7 0.31 -28.83 43.76
CA ILE A 7 0.18 -27.86 42.67
C ILE A 7 1.48 -27.80 41.85
N ALA A 8 2.63 -27.70 42.49
CA ALA A 8 3.93 -27.66 41.80
C ALA A 8 4.18 -28.93 40.97
N ILE A 9 3.87 -30.11 41.50
CA ILE A 9 4.02 -31.39 40.78
C ILE A 9 3.05 -31.42 39.58
N ALA A 10 1.79 -31.02 39.75
CA ALA A 10 0.81 -30.99 38.66
C ALA A 10 1.20 -30.02 37.56
N SER A 11 1.71 -28.84 37.91
CA SER A 11 2.22 -27.83 36.92
C SER A 11 3.46 -28.38 36.19
N SER A 12 4.36 -29.06 36.85
CA SER A 12 5.54 -29.67 36.22
C SER A 12 5.16 -30.77 35.24
N ILE A 13 4.21 -31.65 35.64
CA ILE A 13 3.72 -32.71 34.76
C ILE A 13 3.04 -32.13 33.54
N LEU A 14 2.21 -31.10 33.72
CA LEU A 14 1.53 -30.40 32.62
C LEU A 14 2.53 -29.74 31.66
N GLY A 15 3.57 -29.08 32.20
CA GLY A 15 4.64 -28.47 31.41
C GLY A 15 5.43 -29.51 30.57
N ILE A 16 5.77 -30.66 31.18
CA ILE A 16 6.45 -31.77 30.49
C ILE A 16 5.54 -32.36 29.40
N ALA A 17 4.25 -32.58 29.70
CA ALA A 17 3.31 -33.12 28.74
C ALA A 17 3.11 -32.15 27.56
N THR A 18 2.99 -30.86 27.84
CA THR A 18 2.88 -29.83 26.80
C THR A 18 4.16 -29.79 25.93
N PHE A 19 5.34 -29.86 26.55
CA PHE A 19 6.60 -29.88 25.81
C PHE A 19 6.66 -31.07 24.83
N PHE A 20 6.26 -32.27 25.25
CA PHE A 20 6.24 -33.44 24.37
C PHE A 20 5.14 -33.35 23.30
N LEU A 21 3.97 -32.77 23.63
CA LEU A 21 2.89 -32.57 22.67
C LEU A 21 3.30 -31.65 21.53
N ILE A 22 3.98 -30.53 21.83
CA ILE A 22 4.42 -29.60 20.79
C ILE A 22 5.57 -30.16 19.92
N GLN A 23 6.20 -31.29 20.29
CA GLN A 23 7.18 -31.98 19.44
C GLN A 23 6.52 -32.93 18.43
N VAL A 24 5.24 -33.18 18.54
CA VAL A 24 4.50 -34.04 17.59
C VAL A 24 4.27 -33.27 16.28
N PRO A 25 4.77 -33.74 15.12
CA PRO A 25 4.70 -33.01 13.85
C PRO A 25 3.28 -32.57 13.49
N SER A 26 2.29 -33.44 13.66
CA SER A 26 0.90 -33.10 13.35
C SER A 26 0.29 -32.01 14.25
N ILE A 27 0.84 -31.80 15.44
CA ILE A 27 0.44 -30.70 16.33
C ILE A 27 1.16 -29.41 15.90
N GLN A 28 2.44 -29.51 15.56
CA GLN A 28 3.21 -28.40 15.00
C GLN A 28 2.53 -27.88 13.71
N ASP A 29 2.17 -28.78 12.81
CA ASP A 29 1.45 -28.43 11.56
C ASP A 29 0.14 -27.71 11.86
N ARG A 30 -0.65 -28.19 12.81
CA ARG A 30 -1.92 -27.54 13.19
C ARG A 30 -1.71 -26.17 13.81
N ILE A 31 -0.71 -26.01 14.66
CA ILE A 31 -0.35 -24.71 15.25
C ILE A 31 0.11 -23.77 14.13
N MET A 32 1.01 -24.24 13.28
CA MET A 32 1.51 -23.45 12.14
C MET A 32 0.36 -23.05 11.22
N MET A 33 -0.50 -23.98 10.82
CA MET A 33 -1.67 -23.68 10.00
C MET A 33 -2.59 -22.67 10.67
N SER A 34 -2.80 -22.76 11.99
CA SER A 34 -3.61 -21.78 12.72
C SER A 34 -2.97 -20.39 12.74
N VAL A 35 -1.64 -20.32 12.92
CA VAL A 35 -0.89 -19.06 12.89
C VAL A 35 -0.90 -18.46 11.48
N VAL A 36 -0.59 -19.26 10.47
CA VAL A 36 -0.61 -18.83 9.06
C VAL A 36 -2.01 -18.41 8.64
N SER A 37 -3.03 -19.19 8.99
CA SER A 37 -4.43 -18.81 8.72
C SER A 37 -4.82 -17.52 9.43
N GLY A 38 -4.32 -17.30 10.65
CA GLY A 38 -4.54 -16.04 11.37
C GLY A 38 -3.84 -14.84 10.73
N MET A 39 -2.67 -15.07 10.12
CA MET A 39 -1.94 -14.03 9.37
C MET A 39 -2.57 -13.74 8.00
N VAL A 40 -3.00 -14.79 7.30
CA VAL A 40 -3.64 -14.69 5.98
C VAL A 40 -5.09 -14.20 6.08
N ASN A 41 -5.80 -14.61 7.14
CA ASN A 41 -7.15 -14.11 7.45
C ASN A 41 -7.10 -12.96 8.48
N ALA A 42 -5.96 -12.26 8.61
CA ALA A 42 -5.95 -11.00 9.33
C ALA A 42 -7.11 -10.18 8.78
N THR A 43 -8.06 -9.92 9.63
CA THR A 43 -9.33 -9.31 9.27
C THR A 43 -9.04 -8.04 8.50
N ASP A 44 -9.47 -8.00 7.25
CA ASP A 44 -9.59 -6.79 6.49
C ASP A 44 -10.31 -5.74 7.38
N ASN A 45 -9.54 -4.79 7.87
CA ASN A 45 -10.05 -3.73 8.74
C ASN A 45 -10.72 -2.61 7.92
N LEU A 46 -10.86 -2.81 6.61
CA LEU A 46 -11.55 -1.87 5.74
C LEU A 46 -13.06 -1.87 6.02
N PRO A 47 -13.71 -0.72 5.82
CA PRO A 47 -15.16 -0.63 5.88
C PRO A 47 -15.79 -1.68 4.94
N LYS A 48 -16.80 -2.41 5.43
CA LYS A 48 -17.52 -3.44 4.65
C LYS A 48 -18.72 -2.85 3.90
N GLU A 49 -19.05 -1.62 4.19
CA GLU A 49 -20.14 -0.92 3.54
C GLU A 49 -19.81 -0.66 2.07
N ASP A 50 -20.85 -0.70 1.23
CA ASP A 50 -20.78 -0.29 -0.17
C ASP A 50 -20.70 1.25 -0.25
N ALA A 51 -19.52 1.79 -0.03
CA ALA A 51 -19.27 3.21 0.10
C ALA A 51 -17.90 3.60 -0.46
N LEU A 52 -17.71 4.90 -0.70
CA LEU A 52 -16.40 5.50 -0.96
C LEU A 52 -15.72 5.81 0.37
N SER A 53 -14.59 5.18 0.63
CA SER A 53 -13.82 5.30 1.87
C SER A 53 -12.35 5.57 1.57
N ALA A 54 -11.68 6.31 2.44
CA ALA A 54 -10.23 6.50 2.35
C ALA A 54 -9.56 6.48 3.72
N ALA A 55 -8.31 6.03 3.76
CA ALA A 55 -7.49 6.00 4.95
C ALA A 55 -6.06 6.47 4.62
N VAL A 56 -5.47 7.26 5.53
CA VAL A 56 -4.08 7.74 5.40
C VAL A 56 -3.14 6.66 5.89
N CYS A 57 -2.46 5.95 4.99
CA CYS A 57 -1.46 4.94 5.32
C CYS A 57 -0.06 5.51 5.52
N GLY A 58 0.18 6.75 5.08
CA GLY A 58 1.41 7.50 5.33
C GLY A 58 1.19 8.99 5.09
N SER A 59 1.83 9.83 5.90
CA SER A 59 1.65 11.29 5.86
C SER A 59 2.94 12.07 6.15
N ARG A 60 4.10 11.43 6.01
CA ARG A 60 5.40 12.03 6.23
C ARG A 60 6.00 12.45 4.88
N SER A 61 6.67 13.60 4.85
CA SER A 61 7.61 13.98 3.79
C SER A 61 8.93 13.19 3.95
N PRO A 62 9.95 13.36 3.09
CA PRO A 62 11.24 12.69 3.23
C PRO A 62 11.96 13.00 4.56
N ILE A 63 11.53 14.06 5.26
CA ILE A 63 12.13 14.45 6.55
C ILE A 63 11.72 13.43 7.62
N PRO A 64 12.68 12.82 8.34
CA PRO A 64 12.39 11.83 9.35
C PRO A 64 11.44 12.34 10.43
N SER A 65 10.34 11.60 10.65
CA SER A 65 9.37 11.86 11.72
C SER A 65 9.00 10.54 12.39
N PRO A 66 9.38 10.32 13.66
CA PRO A 66 9.12 9.04 14.32
C PRO A 66 7.65 8.66 14.33
N GLY A 67 7.38 7.38 14.01
CA GLY A 67 6.04 6.81 14.04
C GLY A 67 5.15 7.18 12.84
N ARG A 68 5.69 7.81 11.80
CA ARG A 68 4.97 8.12 10.56
C ARG A 68 5.67 7.50 9.36
N ALA A 69 4.89 6.85 8.51
CA ALA A 69 5.32 6.45 7.16
C ALA A 69 5.23 7.62 6.18
N GLU A 70 5.96 7.54 5.09
CA GLU A 70 5.88 8.49 3.97
C GLU A 70 4.54 8.38 3.25
N THR A 71 4.31 9.26 2.29
CA THR A 71 3.01 9.51 1.66
C THR A 71 2.34 8.24 1.15
N CYS A 72 1.11 8.01 1.59
CA CYS A 72 0.27 6.92 1.13
C CYS A 72 -1.20 7.15 1.51
N MET A 73 -2.10 6.92 0.55
CA MET A 73 -3.54 6.91 0.77
C MET A 73 -4.13 5.61 0.25
N LEU A 74 -4.93 4.94 1.06
CA LEU A 74 -5.72 3.79 0.65
C LEU A 74 -7.14 4.26 0.35
N VAL A 75 -7.66 3.96 -0.84
CA VAL A 75 -9.04 4.30 -1.25
C VAL A 75 -9.79 3.01 -1.54
N LYS A 76 -10.98 2.86 -0.96
CA LYS A 76 -11.92 1.77 -1.23
C LYS A 76 -13.23 2.34 -1.74
N ALA A 77 -13.70 1.83 -2.88
CA ALA A 77 -14.97 2.18 -3.49
C ALA A 77 -15.75 0.88 -3.78
N GLY A 78 -16.70 0.54 -2.90
CA GLY A 78 -17.32 -0.79 -2.91
C GLY A 78 -16.27 -1.88 -2.68
N GLU A 79 -16.06 -2.77 -3.65
CA GLU A 79 -15.02 -3.82 -3.59
C GLU A 79 -13.69 -3.41 -4.24
N GLU A 80 -13.64 -2.26 -4.90
CA GLU A 80 -12.46 -1.77 -5.61
C GLU A 80 -11.50 -1.08 -4.64
N ILE A 81 -10.21 -1.46 -4.66
CA ILE A 81 -9.17 -0.94 -3.76
C ILE A 81 -8.03 -0.34 -4.58
N PHE A 82 -7.66 0.89 -4.25
CA PHE A 82 -6.56 1.62 -4.85
C PHE A 82 -5.61 2.14 -3.78
N VAL A 83 -4.32 2.17 -4.11
CA VAL A 83 -3.30 2.82 -3.28
C VAL A 83 -2.81 4.04 -4.04
N VAL A 84 -2.93 5.23 -3.46
CA VAL A 84 -2.39 6.47 -4.04
C VAL A 84 -1.11 6.80 -3.30
N ASP A 85 -0.01 6.78 -4.04
CA ASP A 85 1.36 6.83 -3.55
C ASP A 85 1.71 5.70 -2.56
N ILE A 86 2.99 5.38 -2.42
CA ILE A 86 3.47 4.30 -1.57
C ILE A 86 4.92 4.60 -1.14
N GLY A 87 5.09 5.55 -0.23
CA GLY A 87 6.38 5.93 0.33
C GLY A 87 6.87 4.99 1.43
N ASP A 88 8.07 5.23 1.93
CA ASP A 88 8.76 4.39 2.90
C ASP A 88 7.95 4.16 4.19
N GLY A 89 7.82 2.90 4.60
CA GLY A 89 7.07 2.44 5.76
C GLY A 89 5.56 2.29 5.52
N SER A 90 5.01 2.76 4.41
CA SER A 90 3.60 2.67 4.08
C SER A 90 3.15 1.24 3.81
N ASN A 91 3.99 0.44 3.15
CA ASN A 91 3.74 -0.97 2.94
C ASN A 91 3.55 -1.73 4.27
N ALA A 92 4.34 -1.41 5.30
CA ALA A 92 4.20 -2.01 6.62
C ALA A 92 2.86 -1.64 7.28
N ASN A 93 2.37 -0.41 7.08
CA ASN A 93 1.06 0.01 7.58
C ASN A 93 -0.07 -0.75 6.89
N LEU A 94 -0.02 -0.92 5.57
CA LEU A 94 -1.00 -1.72 4.83
C LEU A 94 -1.03 -3.19 5.31
N GLN A 95 0.16 -3.79 5.56
CA GLN A 95 0.26 -5.14 6.13
C GLN A 95 -0.35 -5.22 7.54
N ASN A 96 -0.04 -4.25 8.41
CA ASN A 96 -0.57 -4.21 9.77
C ASN A 96 -2.09 -4.02 9.80
N TRP A 97 -2.66 -3.38 8.78
CA TRP A 97 -4.10 -3.23 8.61
C TRP A 97 -4.76 -4.49 8.04
N GLY A 98 -3.97 -5.48 7.61
CA GLY A 98 -4.47 -6.72 7.04
C GLY A 98 -5.02 -6.56 5.62
N ILE A 99 -4.50 -5.59 4.85
CA ILE A 99 -4.95 -5.39 3.46
C ILE A 99 -4.53 -6.58 2.61
N ASP A 100 -5.49 -7.19 1.95
CA ASP A 100 -5.23 -8.21 0.94
C ASP A 100 -4.66 -7.56 -0.33
N TYR A 101 -3.38 -7.76 -0.57
CA TYR A 101 -2.70 -7.20 -1.75
C TYR A 101 -3.21 -7.80 -3.06
N GLY A 102 -3.86 -8.98 -3.02
CA GLY A 102 -4.52 -9.57 -4.16
C GLY A 102 -5.73 -8.78 -4.64
N SER A 103 -6.37 -8.04 -3.73
CA SER A 103 -7.54 -7.21 -4.01
C SER A 103 -7.19 -5.78 -4.45
N ILE A 104 -5.92 -5.37 -4.41
CA ILE A 104 -5.51 -4.04 -4.88
C ILE A 104 -5.62 -3.99 -6.41
N ASN A 105 -6.52 -3.14 -6.91
CA ASN A 105 -6.76 -2.95 -8.33
C ASN A 105 -5.59 -2.25 -9.03
N ALA A 106 -5.08 -1.18 -8.41
CA ALA A 106 -3.92 -0.45 -8.92
C ALA A 106 -3.25 0.42 -7.85
N VAL A 107 -1.98 0.77 -8.12
CA VAL A 107 -1.26 1.88 -7.47
C VAL A 107 -1.33 3.09 -8.40
N LEU A 108 -1.67 4.24 -7.85
CA LEU A 108 -1.80 5.52 -8.56
C LEU A 108 -0.72 6.47 -8.02
N LEU A 109 0.29 6.80 -8.81
CA LEU A 109 1.37 7.69 -8.39
C LEU A 109 1.04 9.14 -8.77
N THR A 110 1.11 10.03 -7.78
CA THR A 110 0.86 11.46 -8.03
C THR A 110 2.04 12.11 -8.74
N HIS A 111 3.25 11.77 -8.33
CA HIS A 111 4.51 12.16 -8.94
C HIS A 111 5.62 11.19 -8.53
N LEU A 112 6.86 11.43 -8.96
CA LEU A 112 7.91 10.42 -8.87
C LEU A 112 9.02 10.76 -7.88
N HIS A 113 8.77 11.55 -6.83
CA HIS A 113 9.67 11.68 -5.71
C HIS A 113 9.77 10.36 -4.93
N SER A 114 10.91 10.13 -4.28
CA SER A 114 11.18 8.89 -3.56
C SER A 114 10.20 8.61 -2.44
N ASP A 115 9.74 9.62 -1.72
CA ASP A 115 8.77 9.50 -0.63
C ASP A 115 7.33 9.20 -1.07
N HIS A 116 7.11 9.08 -2.38
CA HIS A 116 5.85 8.64 -2.99
C HIS A 116 5.95 7.25 -3.66
N ILE A 117 7.18 6.70 -3.83
CA ILE A 117 7.39 5.47 -4.62
C ILE A 117 8.28 4.42 -3.93
N SER A 118 8.93 4.73 -2.80
CA SER A 118 10.00 3.89 -2.24
C SER A 118 9.56 2.51 -1.79
N ASP A 119 8.30 2.32 -1.36
CA ASP A 119 7.76 1.01 -0.99
C ASP A 119 7.03 0.27 -2.14
N LEU A 120 6.99 0.85 -3.35
CA LEU A 120 6.39 0.20 -4.52
C LEU A 120 6.97 -1.21 -4.79
N PRO A 121 8.31 -1.44 -4.70
CA PRO A 121 8.88 -2.77 -4.85
C PRO A 121 8.36 -3.76 -3.79
N ASN A 122 8.22 -3.32 -2.54
CA ASN A 122 7.77 -4.16 -1.43
C ASN A 122 6.29 -4.54 -1.58
N LEU A 123 5.45 -3.58 -1.95
CA LEU A 123 4.03 -3.84 -2.24
C LEU A 123 3.88 -4.83 -3.40
N HIS A 124 4.64 -4.63 -4.50
CA HIS A 124 4.64 -5.54 -5.64
C HIS A 124 5.05 -6.95 -5.25
N GLN A 125 6.12 -7.12 -4.49
CA GLN A 125 6.57 -8.44 -4.02
C GLN A 125 5.49 -9.15 -3.21
N GLY A 126 4.83 -8.43 -2.29
CA GLY A 126 3.70 -8.97 -1.52
C GLY A 126 2.53 -9.38 -2.42
N ALA A 127 2.14 -8.52 -3.35
CA ALA A 127 1.06 -8.80 -4.29
C ALA A 127 1.37 -10.02 -5.18
N TRP A 128 2.59 -10.15 -5.67
CA TRP A 128 3.00 -11.25 -6.54
C TRP A 128 3.08 -12.61 -5.83
N ILE A 129 3.72 -12.65 -4.62
CA ILE A 129 4.10 -13.92 -3.98
C ILE A 129 3.04 -14.42 -3.00
N LEU A 130 2.38 -13.50 -2.27
CA LEU A 130 1.56 -13.88 -1.12
C LEU A 130 0.07 -14.09 -1.45
N THR A 131 -0.40 -13.60 -2.60
CA THR A 131 -1.84 -13.53 -2.88
C THR A 131 -2.32 -14.47 -3.97
N GLY A 132 -1.39 -15.04 -4.73
CA GLY A 132 -1.74 -15.88 -5.89
C GLY A 132 -2.39 -15.08 -7.04
N ARG A 133 -2.13 -13.78 -7.15
CA ARG A 133 -2.56 -12.95 -8.29
C ARG A 133 -2.21 -13.62 -9.61
N LYS A 134 -3.10 -13.48 -10.58
CA LYS A 134 -2.91 -13.98 -11.94
C LYS A 134 -2.82 -12.87 -12.98
N ASP A 135 -2.31 -11.73 -12.53
CA ASP A 135 -2.02 -10.55 -13.34
C ASP A 135 -0.88 -9.74 -12.71
N LYS A 136 -0.24 -8.90 -13.49
CA LYS A 136 0.75 -7.95 -12.98
C LYS A 136 0.04 -6.83 -12.20
N LEU A 137 0.72 -6.31 -11.18
CA LEU A 137 0.23 -5.15 -10.45
C LEU A 137 0.17 -3.94 -11.38
N LYS A 138 -1.02 -3.35 -11.52
CA LYS A 138 -1.21 -2.14 -12.33
C LYS A 138 -0.66 -0.93 -11.59
N VAL A 139 0.09 -0.10 -12.33
CA VAL A 139 0.63 1.16 -11.83
C VAL A 139 0.31 2.26 -12.82
N TYR A 140 -0.47 3.24 -12.39
CA TYR A 140 -0.71 4.46 -13.13
C TYR A 140 0.16 5.58 -12.57
N GLY A 141 0.70 6.42 -13.42
CA GLY A 141 1.50 7.57 -12.98
C GLY A 141 1.79 8.54 -14.11
N PRO A 142 2.36 9.70 -13.79
CA PRO A 142 2.73 10.70 -14.78
C PRO A 142 3.86 10.21 -15.68
N GLN A 143 4.21 11.01 -16.68
CA GLN A 143 5.33 10.76 -17.57
C GLN A 143 6.60 10.45 -16.76
N GLY A 144 7.26 9.34 -17.07
CA GLY A 144 8.42 8.81 -16.33
C GLY A 144 8.10 7.58 -15.47
N VAL A 145 6.81 7.27 -15.20
CA VAL A 145 6.41 6.09 -14.40
C VAL A 145 6.99 4.79 -14.96
N ALA A 146 7.05 4.65 -16.28
CA ALA A 146 7.66 3.49 -16.93
C ALA A 146 9.16 3.34 -16.63
N THR A 147 9.88 4.45 -16.46
CA THR A 147 11.29 4.40 -16.05
C THR A 147 11.44 3.87 -14.62
N VAL A 148 10.53 4.28 -13.71
CA VAL A 148 10.52 3.79 -12.33
C VAL A 148 10.23 2.29 -12.27
N THR A 149 9.16 1.84 -12.90
CA THR A 149 8.76 0.42 -12.89
C THR A 149 9.79 -0.48 -13.56
N GLN A 150 10.35 -0.07 -14.71
CA GLN A 150 11.43 -0.80 -15.38
C GLN A 150 12.70 -0.83 -14.54
N GLY A 151 13.05 0.28 -13.85
CA GLY A 151 14.18 0.33 -12.92
C GLY A 151 14.03 -0.68 -11.77
N ILE A 152 12.84 -0.79 -11.19
CA ILE A 152 12.51 -1.78 -10.17
C ILE A 152 12.61 -3.20 -10.76
N GLU A 153 12.02 -3.46 -11.92
CA GLU A 153 12.09 -4.76 -12.58
C GLU A 153 13.54 -5.17 -12.90
N MET A 154 14.40 -4.22 -13.30
CA MET A 154 15.82 -4.48 -13.48
C MET A 154 16.53 -4.83 -12.17
N ALA A 155 16.26 -4.07 -11.10
CA ALA A 155 16.87 -4.30 -9.79
C ALA A 155 16.46 -5.66 -9.18
N TYR A 156 15.22 -6.07 -9.37
CA TYR A 156 14.65 -7.31 -8.81
C TYR A 156 14.67 -8.49 -9.80
N GLY A 157 15.18 -8.31 -10.99
CA GLY A 157 15.14 -9.32 -12.06
C GLY A 157 15.76 -10.67 -11.68
N LEU A 158 16.86 -10.67 -10.90
CA LEU A 158 17.46 -11.89 -10.37
C LEU A 158 16.59 -12.53 -9.29
N ASP A 159 16.04 -11.74 -8.37
CA ASP A 159 15.15 -12.22 -7.31
C ASP A 159 13.89 -12.87 -7.88
N TYR A 160 13.31 -12.30 -8.94
CA TYR A 160 12.18 -12.93 -9.64
C TYR A 160 12.53 -14.33 -10.18
N GLY A 161 13.74 -14.49 -10.73
CA GLY A 161 14.24 -15.79 -11.17
C GLY A 161 14.40 -16.77 -10.02
N PHE A 162 15.10 -16.37 -8.97
CA PHE A 162 15.36 -17.20 -7.79
C PHE A 162 14.08 -17.65 -7.09
N ARG A 163 13.11 -16.74 -6.92
CA ARG A 163 11.83 -17.11 -6.30
C ARG A 163 11.03 -18.05 -7.16
N HIS A 164 10.99 -17.83 -8.46
CA HIS A 164 10.31 -18.75 -9.38
C HIS A 164 10.96 -20.14 -9.35
N GLU A 165 12.30 -20.23 -9.44
CA GLU A 165 13.03 -21.51 -9.37
C GLU A 165 12.77 -22.25 -8.06
N HIS A 166 12.68 -21.50 -6.94
CA HIS A 166 12.47 -22.08 -5.62
C HIS A 166 11.02 -22.51 -5.36
N HIS A 167 10.04 -21.72 -5.80
CA HIS A 167 8.62 -21.88 -5.43
C HIS A 167 7.74 -22.36 -6.59
N GLY A 168 8.19 -22.27 -7.83
CA GLY A 168 7.45 -22.63 -9.03
C GLY A 168 6.26 -21.72 -9.35
N ASP A 169 5.54 -22.06 -10.42
CA ASP A 169 4.40 -21.27 -10.93
C ASP A 169 3.20 -21.20 -9.96
N GLY A 170 3.13 -22.13 -9.01
CA GLY A 170 2.03 -22.15 -8.04
C GLY A 170 2.09 -21.00 -7.02
N ILE A 171 3.28 -20.46 -6.75
CA ILE A 171 3.50 -19.40 -5.76
C ILE A 171 4.11 -18.15 -6.41
N ALA A 172 5.11 -18.33 -7.28
CA ALA A 172 5.84 -17.24 -7.91
C ALA A 172 5.84 -17.35 -9.44
N PRO A 173 4.68 -17.25 -10.10
CA PRO A 173 4.55 -17.36 -11.54
C PRO A 173 5.33 -16.22 -12.23
N ARG A 174 6.32 -16.59 -13.04
CA ARG A 174 7.24 -15.64 -13.67
C ARG A 174 6.54 -14.62 -14.58
N GLU A 175 5.45 -15.01 -15.21
CA GLU A 175 4.67 -14.15 -16.10
C GLU A 175 4.01 -12.96 -15.39
N TYR A 176 3.74 -13.08 -14.07
CA TYR A 176 3.09 -12.03 -13.27
C TYR A 176 4.10 -11.22 -12.43
N ALA A 177 5.40 -11.54 -12.51
CA ALA A 177 6.44 -10.70 -11.93
C ALA A 177 6.56 -9.38 -12.70
N GLY A 178 6.73 -8.27 -11.97
CA GLY A 178 6.79 -6.93 -12.55
C GLY A 178 5.44 -6.22 -12.59
N PHE A 179 5.34 -5.18 -13.38
CA PHE A 179 4.23 -4.24 -13.38
C PHE A 179 3.49 -4.21 -14.71
N ASP A 180 2.20 -3.92 -14.66
CA ASP A 180 1.40 -3.44 -15.78
C ASP A 180 1.32 -1.90 -15.68
N THR A 181 2.17 -1.22 -16.42
CA THR A 181 2.45 0.20 -16.25
C THR A 181 1.68 1.05 -17.25
N HIS A 182 0.96 2.05 -16.75
CA HIS A 182 0.16 2.99 -17.52
C HIS A 182 0.63 4.43 -17.28
N THR A 183 1.13 5.07 -18.32
CA THR A 183 1.43 6.51 -18.27
C THR A 183 0.14 7.30 -18.48
N ILE A 184 -0.15 8.22 -17.58
CA ILE A 184 -1.35 9.09 -17.63
C ILE A 184 -1.20 10.08 -18.77
N ASP A 185 -2.23 10.17 -19.63
CA ASP A 185 -2.41 11.24 -20.59
C ASP A 185 -3.46 12.22 -20.06
N LEU A 186 -3.05 13.44 -19.76
CA LEU A 186 -3.95 14.47 -19.26
C LEU A 186 -4.94 15.02 -20.33
N ASN A 187 -4.79 14.62 -21.60
CA ASN A 187 -5.81 14.87 -22.63
C ASN A 187 -6.94 13.82 -22.56
N GLU A 188 -6.67 12.64 -21.99
CA GLU A 188 -7.63 11.58 -21.69
C GLU A 188 -7.59 11.26 -20.18
N PRO A 189 -8.06 12.19 -19.32
CA PRO A 189 -7.76 12.17 -17.89
C PRO A 189 -8.49 11.10 -17.09
N VAL A 190 -9.48 10.42 -17.67
CA VAL A 190 -10.18 9.31 -17.00
C VAL A 190 -9.33 8.07 -17.09
N ILE A 191 -8.76 7.65 -15.96
CA ILE A 191 -7.84 6.50 -15.90
C ILE A 191 -8.54 5.20 -15.50
N TYR A 192 -9.72 5.30 -14.92
CA TYR A 192 -10.55 4.15 -14.56
C TYR A 192 -12.02 4.52 -14.62
N ASP A 193 -12.86 3.68 -15.21
CA ASP A 193 -14.32 3.82 -15.22
C ASP A 193 -14.96 2.44 -15.40
N ASN A 194 -15.76 2.00 -14.42
CA ASN A 194 -16.53 0.76 -14.48
C ASN A 194 -18.04 1.01 -14.41
N GLY A 195 -18.47 2.28 -14.54
CA GLY A 195 -19.84 2.73 -14.44
C GLY A 195 -20.27 3.18 -13.04
N ASP A 196 -19.83 2.50 -11.97
CA ASP A 196 -20.09 2.88 -10.58
C ASP A 196 -18.97 3.78 -10.03
N LEU A 197 -17.71 3.42 -10.30
CA LEU A 197 -16.51 4.17 -9.92
C LEU A 197 -15.86 4.79 -11.15
N LYS A 198 -15.58 6.09 -11.04
CA LYS A 198 -14.77 6.83 -12.00
C LYS A 198 -13.60 7.49 -11.30
N ILE A 199 -12.39 7.33 -11.86
CA ILE A 199 -11.17 7.98 -11.38
C ILE A 199 -10.63 8.89 -12.49
N THR A 200 -10.48 10.16 -12.15
CA THR A 200 -9.96 11.17 -13.06
C THR A 200 -8.65 11.74 -12.50
N ALA A 201 -7.60 11.73 -13.30
CA ALA A 201 -6.36 12.43 -13.00
C ALA A 201 -6.45 13.90 -13.45
N PHE A 202 -5.86 14.82 -12.70
CA PHE A 202 -5.79 16.22 -13.09
C PHE A 202 -4.41 16.80 -12.76
N LYS A 203 -3.96 17.77 -13.56
CA LYS A 203 -2.66 18.39 -13.35
C LYS A 203 -2.64 19.21 -12.05
N VAL A 204 -1.55 19.07 -11.28
CA VAL A 204 -1.22 19.96 -10.15
C VAL A 204 0.12 20.65 -10.41
N ILE A 205 0.53 21.57 -9.54
CA ILE A 205 1.76 22.37 -9.73
C ILE A 205 2.74 22.04 -8.62
N HIS A 206 3.81 21.32 -8.96
CA HIS A 206 4.86 20.92 -8.04
C HIS A 206 6.25 21.13 -8.66
N GLU A 207 6.52 22.34 -9.12
CA GLU A 207 7.80 22.66 -9.79
C GLU A 207 9.02 22.41 -8.87
N PRO A 208 10.13 21.85 -9.42
CA PRO A 208 10.40 21.54 -10.83
C PRO A 208 9.91 20.15 -11.29
N ILE A 209 9.11 19.45 -10.49
CA ILE A 209 8.62 18.09 -10.78
C ILE A 209 7.38 18.19 -11.67
N GLU A 210 7.59 17.92 -12.97
CA GLU A 210 6.55 18.02 -13.98
C GLU A 210 6.58 16.80 -14.92
N PRO A 211 5.41 16.20 -15.21
CA PRO A 211 4.10 16.52 -14.68
C PRO A 211 3.86 15.89 -13.31
N SER A 212 3.08 16.59 -12.48
CA SER A 212 2.51 16.06 -11.23
C SER A 212 1.00 16.08 -11.33
N VAL A 213 0.32 15.10 -10.72
CA VAL A 213 -1.12 14.92 -10.83
C VAL A 213 -1.77 14.70 -9.46
N GLY A 214 -3.04 15.13 -9.35
CA GLY A 214 -3.95 14.71 -8.32
C GLY A 214 -5.01 13.77 -8.90
N TYR A 215 -5.81 13.15 -8.04
CA TYR A 215 -6.85 12.20 -8.42
C TYR A 215 -8.19 12.57 -7.80
N LYS A 216 -9.24 12.52 -8.61
CA LYS A 216 -10.64 12.61 -8.18
C LYS A 216 -11.29 11.24 -8.32
N PHE A 217 -11.89 10.76 -7.24
CA PHE A 217 -12.69 9.54 -7.20
C PHE A 217 -14.16 9.91 -7.09
N GLU A 218 -14.98 9.37 -7.95
CA GLU A 218 -16.43 9.55 -7.95
C GLU A 218 -17.08 8.15 -7.88
N TYR A 219 -17.86 7.88 -6.82
CA TYR A 219 -18.51 6.60 -6.60
C TYR A 219 -19.93 6.78 -6.08
N LYS A 220 -20.93 6.34 -6.87
CA LYS A 220 -22.36 6.35 -6.49
C LYS A 220 -22.82 7.68 -5.89
N GLY A 221 -22.42 8.79 -6.51
CA GLY A 221 -22.79 10.15 -6.10
C GLY A 221 -21.99 10.71 -4.92
N ARG A 222 -20.94 10.01 -4.48
CA ARG A 222 -19.95 10.51 -3.53
C ARG A 222 -18.63 10.79 -4.25
N SER A 223 -17.86 11.73 -3.70
CA SER A 223 -16.60 12.10 -4.31
C SER A 223 -15.53 12.46 -3.30
N LEU A 224 -14.29 12.13 -3.63
CA LEU A 224 -13.11 12.59 -2.89
C LEU A 224 -12.01 13.02 -3.88
N VAL A 225 -11.15 13.92 -3.42
CA VAL A 225 -9.98 14.38 -4.15
C VAL A 225 -8.74 14.18 -3.29
N ILE A 226 -7.66 13.71 -3.91
CA ILE A 226 -6.31 13.61 -3.36
C ILE A 226 -5.41 14.44 -4.26
N THR A 227 -4.75 15.47 -3.70
CA THR A 227 -3.97 16.41 -4.53
C THR A 227 -2.56 15.89 -4.83
N GLY A 228 -1.99 15.03 -3.99
CA GLY A 228 -0.54 14.88 -3.94
C GLY A 228 0.12 16.19 -3.51
N ASP A 229 1.41 16.34 -3.77
CA ASP A 229 2.15 17.55 -3.48
C ASP A 229 1.85 18.63 -4.53
N THR A 230 1.48 19.83 -4.08
CA THR A 230 1.13 20.92 -4.98
C THR A 230 1.28 22.29 -4.32
N SER A 231 1.78 23.26 -5.04
CA SER A 231 1.56 24.65 -4.74
C SER A 231 0.14 25.07 -5.16
N TYR A 232 -0.20 26.35 -5.01
CA TYR A 232 -1.50 26.85 -5.47
C TYR A 232 -1.76 26.48 -6.94
N ALA A 233 -2.84 25.76 -7.20
CA ALA A 233 -3.25 25.36 -8.53
C ALA A 233 -4.77 25.52 -8.71
N GLN A 234 -5.19 26.23 -9.78
CA GLN A 234 -6.62 26.40 -10.10
C GLN A 234 -7.33 25.05 -10.32
N SER A 235 -6.63 24.08 -10.91
CA SER A 235 -7.14 22.73 -11.11
C SER A 235 -7.53 22.00 -9.81
N VAL A 236 -6.84 22.28 -8.70
CA VAL A 236 -7.21 21.75 -7.37
C VAL A 236 -8.53 22.34 -6.91
N ILE A 237 -8.74 23.65 -7.12
CA ILE A 237 -10.00 24.31 -6.78
C ILE A 237 -11.12 23.75 -7.64
N ASP A 238 -10.91 23.65 -8.97
CA ASP A 238 -11.93 23.22 -9.93
C ASP A 238 -12.35 21.75 -9.66
N ASN A 239 -11.41 20.87 -9.32
CA ASN A 239 -11.69 19.45 -9.01
C ASN A 239 -12.14 19.23 -7.57
N GLY A 240 -11.75 20.11 -6.65
CA GLY A 240 -12.08 20.03 -5.22
C GLY A 240 -13.42 20.71 -4.86
N MET A 241 -14.02 21.49 -5.78
CA MET A 241 -15.29 22.15 -5.53
C MET A 241 -16.41 21.11 -5.39
N ASP A 242 -17.23 21.27 -4.34
CA ASP A 242 -18.40 20.44 -4.05
C ASP A 242 -18.09 18.94 -3.85
N VAL A 243 -16.82 18.54 -3.61
CA VAL A 243 -16.50 17.16 -3.23
C VAL A 243 -16.82 16.91 -1.75
N ASP A 244 -17.17 15.67 -1.41
CA ASP A 244 -17.45 15.29 -0.01
C ASP A 244 -16.19 15.36 0.86
N VAL A 245 -15.02 14.99 0.31
CA VAL A 245 -13.73 14.99 1.04
C VAL A 245 -12.60 15.46 0.13
N LEU A 246 -11.75 16.34 0.68
CA LEU A 246 -10.50 16.77 0.06
C LEU A 246 -9.33 16.38 0.96
N PHE A 247 -8.41 15.55 0.43
CA PHE A 247 -7.10 15.31 1.02
C PHE A 247 -6.10 16.24 0.33
N HIS A 248 -5.56 17.18 1.08
CA HIS A 248 -4.61 18.16 0.59
C HIS A 248 -3.36 18.14 1.46
N GLU A 249 -2.19 18.28 0.84
CA GLU A 249 -0.97 18.47 1.60
C GLU A 249 -1.04 19.71 2.52
N ALA A 250 -0.22 19.70 3.56
CA ALA A 250 -0.08 20.85 4.44
C ALA A 250 1.37 20.98 4.89
N GLN A 251 1.91 22.19 4.75
CA GLN A 251 3.26 22.53 5.18
C GLN A 251 3.23 23.63 6.25
N ALA A 252 4.04 23.45 7.29
CA ALA A 252 4.22 24.47 8.32
C ALA A 252 5.31 25.46 7.90
N ASN A 253 4.94 26.64 7.44
CA ASN A 253 5.87 27.65 6.92
C ASN A 253 7.04 27.95 7.86
N HIS A 254 6.80 28.06 9.17
CA HIS A 254 7.86 28.32 10.14
C HIS A 254 8.91 27.18 10.21
N MET A 255 8.55 25.94 9.88
CA MET A 255 9.50 24.83 9.78
C MET A 255 10.38 24.95 8.55
N VAL A 256 9.81 25.44 7.46
CA VAL A 256 10.57 25.71 6.21
C VAL A 256 11.62 26.80 6.46
N ASP A 257 11.22 27.90 7.13
CA ASP A 257 12.13 29.00 7.47
C ASP A 257 13.31 28.49 8.33
N ILE A 258 13.04 27.58 9.30
CA ILE A 258 14.08 26.96 10.11
C ILE A 258 15.03 26.14 9.23
N LEU A 259 14.50 25.27 8.36
CA LEU A 259 15.31 24.39 7.51
C LEU A 259 16.16 25.19 6.52
N GLN A 260 15.64 26.25 5.92
CA GLN A 260 16.39 27.14 5.04
C GLN A 260 17.57 27.81 5.76
N ASN A 261 17.40 28.19 7.03
CA ASN A 261 18.48 28.78 7.83
C ASN A 261 19.56 27.77 8.25
N PHE A 262 19.25 26.46 8.24
CA PHE A 262 20.25 25.41 8.48
C PHE A 262 21.00 24.98 7.21
N ALA A 263 20.44 25.21 6.04
CA ALA A 263 21.02 24.82 4.75
C ALA A 263 21.88 25.94 4.11
N ALA A 264 21.84 27.15 4.66
CA ALA A 264 22.65 28.31 4.24
C ALA A 264 23.97 28.39 5.00
#